data_fe522672abb3ed4d872aa2ed41b6496f
#
_entry.id   fe522672abb3ed4d872aa2ed41b6496f
#
_cell.length_a   1.000
_cell.length_b   1.000
_cell.length_c   1.000
_cell.angle_alpha   90.00
_cell.angle_beta   90.00
_cell.angle_gamma   90.00
#
_symmetry.space_group_name_H-M   'P 1'
#
loop_
_entity.id
_entity.type
_entity.pdbx_description
1 polymer ?
#
loop_
_entity_poly.entity_id
_entity_poly.type
_entity_poly.pdbx_seq_one_letter_code
_entity_poly.pdbx_strand_id
1 'polypeptide(L)'
;DMELDHESVFRLDPDGKGGYGIVRVTFDTTRPNGLLVSSDGRSLYVAQSDPGPDVKRELRRYPIQDDGSVGEYEIPHNFYPHRGIDGMRFDEDGNIVASAGWTQSGPGPMIYVLSPEGRVLDTNPIEINPTNCCFGDEDLQTLYVTASDGSLFRARTDRKGMVVGQV
;
A
#
# COMPACT_ATOMS: atom_id res chain seq x y z
N ASP A 1 -14.58 -16.22 11.74
CA ASP A 1 -15.78 -15.55 11.24
C ASP A 1 -15.47 -14.05 11.15
N MET A 2 -15.85 -13.40 10.04
CA MET A 2 -15.74 -11.95 9.91
C MET A 2 -16.86 -11.30 10.72
N GLU A 3 -16.53 -10.24 11.48
CA GLU A 3 -17.55 -9.45 12.21
C GLU A 3 -18.38 -8.56 11.28
N LEU A 4 -17.77 -8.17 10.12
CA LEU A 4 -18.43 -7.40 9.06
C LEU A 4 -18.68 -8.31 7.85
N ASP A 5 -19.72 -8.04 7.11
CA ASP A 5 -20.08 -8.74 5.87
C ASP A 5 -19.27 -8.29 4.64
N HIS A 6 -18.27 -7.44 4.86
CA HIS A 6 -17.41 -6.88 3.81
C HIS A 6 -16.01 -6.53 4.32
N GLU A 7 -15.04 -6.49 3.41
CA GLU A 7 -13.68 -5.98 3.64
C GLU A 7 -13.52 -4.65 2.87
N SER A 8 -13.27 -3.57 3.61
CA SER A 8 -13.29 -2.21 3.06
C SER A 8 -12.28 -1.30 3.73
N VAL A 9 -12.00 -0.18 3.11
CA VAL A 9 -11.27 0.92 3.72
C VAL A 9 -12.26 1.81 4.48
N PHE A 10 -11.87 2.22 5.68
CA PHE A 10 -12.64 3.12 6.53
C PHE A 10 -11.84 4.37 6.85
N ARG A 11 -12.53 5.49 6.98
CA ARG A 11 -12.01 6.76 7.49
C ARG A 11 -12.57 7.02 8.88
N LEU A 12 -11.74 7.53 9.76
CA LEU A 12 -12.10 7.95 11.11
C LEU A 12 -12.13 9.48 11.13
N ASP A 13 -13.30 10.07 11.30
CA ASP A 13 -13.50 11.51 11.35
C ASP A 13 -13.70 11.96 12.82
N PRO A 14 -12.97 12.96 13.34
CA PRO A 14 -13.20 13.49 14.67
C PRO A 14 -14.65 13.98 14.83
N ASP A 15 -15.32 13.58 15.90
CA ASP A 15 -16.73 13.94 16.18
C ASP A 15 -16.89 15.27 16.94
N GLY A 16 -15.78 15.96 17.22
CA GLY A 16 -15.75 17.20 18.00
C GLY A 16 -16.06 17.03 19.49
N LYS A 17 -16.24 15.80 19.98
CA LYS A 17 -16.55 15.46 21.39
C LYS A 17 -15.47 14.58 22.04
N GLY A 18 -14.34 14.42 21.36
CA GLY A 18 -13.22 13.57 21.79
C GLY A 18 -13.30 12.12 21.30
N GLY A 19 -14.26 11.80 20.44
CA GLY A 19 -14.42 10.52 19.75
C GLY A 19 -14.26 10.65 18.24
N TYR A 20 -14.62 9.56 17.53
CA TYR A 20 -14.53 9.49 16.06
C TYR A 20 -15.80 8.85 15.48
N GLY A 21 -16.28 9.41 14.37
CA GLY A 21 -17.21 8.75 13.46
C GLY A 21 -16.45 7.83 12.51
N ILE A 22 -17.06 6.70 12.16
CA ILE A 22 -16.48 5.74 11.20
C ILE A 22 -17.24 5.85 9.90
N VAL A 23 -16.52 6.10 8.80
CA VAL A 23 -17.07 6.21 7.45
C VAL A 23 -16.46 5.13 6.57
N ARG A 24 -17.29 4.29 5.95
CA ARG A 24 -16.84 3.35 4.94
C ARG A 24 -16.50 4.12 3.66
N VAL A 25 -15.28 3.94 3.15
CA VAL A 25 -14.74 4.70 2.01
C VAL A 25 -14.82 3.90 0.71
N THR A 26 -14.52 2.58 0.76
CA THR A 26 -14.58 1.71 -0.42
C THR A 26 -15.71 0.70 -0.32
N PHE A 27 -16.36 0.39 -1.47
CA PHE A 27 -17.48 -0.55 -1.57
C PHE A 27 -17.20 -1.69 -2.57
N ASP A 28 -16.05 -1.67 -3.22
CA ASP A 28 -15.64 -2.52 -4.32
C ASP A 28 -14.35 -3.31 -4.03
N THR A 29 -13.84 -3.20 -2.81
CA THR A 29 -12.70 -3.97 -2.31
C THR A 29 -13.15 -5.31 -1.74
N THR A 30 -12.32 -6.36 -1.92
CA THR A 30 -12.56 -7.68 -1.35
C THR A 30 -11.50 -8.06 -0.31
N ARG A 31 -10.28 -7.56 -0.44
CA ARG A 31 -9.21 -7.73 0.55
C ARG A 31 -8.19 -6.58 0.48
N PRO A 32 -8.60 -5.39 0.89
CA PRO A 32 -7.70 -4.25 0.92
C PRO A 32 -6.60 -4.48 1.94
N ASN A 33 -5.35 -4.15 1.57
CA ASN A 33 -4.17 -4.29 2.40
C ASN A 33 -3.45 -2.94 2.52
N GLY A 34 -2.31 -2.74 1.87
CA GLY A 34 -1.58 -1.48 1.94
C GLY A 34 -2.41 -0.26 1.51
N LEU A 35 -2.29 0.83 2.24
CA LEU A 35 -2.98 2.10 1.98
C LEU A 35 -1.97 3.25 1.94
N LEU A 36 -2.15 4.19 0.99
CA LEU A 36 -1.44 5.47 0.97
C LEU A 36 -2.37 6.58 0.51
N VAL A 37 -2.26 7.74 1.13
CA VAL A 37 -2.84 8.99 0.63
C VAL A 37 -1.72 9.81 0.01
N SER A 38 -1.91 10.33 -1.21
CA SER A 38 -0.94 11.18 -1.88
C SER A 38 -0.67 12.45 -1.07
N SER A 39 0.51 13.06 -1.24
CA SER A 39 0.93 14.25 -0.47
C SER A 39 0.02 15.46 -0.67
N ASP A 40 -0.66 15.56 -1.81
CA ASP A 40 -1.65 16.59 -2.12
C ASP A 40 -3.06 16.27 -1.57
N GLY A 41 -3.24 15.12 -0.93
CA GLY A 41 -4.51 14.67 -0.37
C GLY A 41 -5.58 14.29 -1.40
N ARG A 42 -5.24 14.17 -2.70
CA ARG A 42 -6.21 14.00 -3.79
C ARG A 42 -6.35 12.57 -4.29
N SER A 43 -5.49 11.66 -3.87
CA SER A 43 -5.53 10.26 -4.30
C SER A 43 -5.37 9.32 -3.12
N LEU A 44 -6.22 8.29 -3.07
CA LEU A 44 -6.07 7.16 -2.17
C LEU A 44 -5.59 5.95 -3.00
N TYR A 45 -4.42 5.44 -2.67
CA TYR A 45 -3.91 4.19 -3.22
C TYR A 45 -4.27 3.03 -2.29
N VAL A 46 -4.81 1.97 -2.85
CA VAL A 46 -5.21 0.75 -2.12
C VAL A 46 -4.63 -0.47 -2.83
N ALA A 47 -3.89 -1.28 -2.10
CA ALA A 47 -3.50 -2.60 -2.56
C ALA A 47 -4.66 -3.58 -2.38
N GLN A 48 -5.23 -4.03 -3.49
CA GLN A 48 -6.22 -5.11 -3.51
C GLN A 48 -5.48 -6.44 -3.64
N SER A 49 -5.42 -7.23 -2.56
CA SER A 49 -4.49 -8.37 -2.42
C SER A 49 -5.19 -9.69 -2.12
N ASP A 50 -6.37 -9.91 -2.65
CA ASP A 50 -7.11 -11.15 -2.46
C ASP A 50 -6.32 -12.35 -3.07
N PRO A 51 -6.06 -13.42 -2.32
CA PRO A 51 -5.31 -14.57 -2.79
C PRO A 51 -6.11 -15.56 -3.65
N GLY A 52 -7.42 -15.37 -3.80
CA GLY A 52 -8.29 -16.26 -4.58
C GLY A 52 -7.81 -16.43 -6.03
N PRO A 53 -8.18 -17.52 -6.73
CA PRO A 53 -7.67 -17.83 -8.07
C PRO A 53 -8.18 -16.86 -9.14
N ASP A 54 -9.40 -16.34 -8.99
CA ASP A 54 -10.07 -15.51 -9.99
C ASP A 54 -10.22 -14.05 -9.54
N VAL A 55 -9.47 -13.63 -8.52
CA VAL A 55 -9.61 -12.30 -7.94
C VAL A 55 -8.47 -11.38 -8.32
N LYS A 56 -8.79 -10.12 -8.27
CA LYS A 56 -7.93 -9.04 -8.69
C LYS A 56 -6.81 -8.79 -7.67
N ARG A 57 -5.59 -8.58 -8.17
CA ARG A 57 -4.40 -8.25 -7.38
C ARG A 57 -3.83 -6.95 -7.92
N GLU A 58 -4.51 -5.88 -7.57
CA GLU A 58 -4.38 -4.57 -8.19
C GLU A 58 -3.83 -3.55 -7.19
N LEU A 59 -2.95 -2.70 -7.65
CA LEU A 59 -2.79 -1.39 -7.05
C LEU A 59 -3.89 -0.52 -7.64
N ARG A 60 -4.80 -0.03 -6.80
CA ARG A 60 -5.90 0.86 -7.19
C ARG A 60 -5.60 2.28 -6.75
N ARG A 61 -5.96 3.25 -7.57
CA ARG A 61 -5.93 4.67 -7.26
C ARG A 61 -7.34 5.24 -7.35
N TYR A 62 -7.83 5.75 -6.24
CA TYR A 62 -9.13 6.41 -6.13
C TYR A 62 -8.92 7.92 -6.03
N PRO A 63 -9.61 8.76 -6.82
CA PRO A 63 -9.64 10.19 -6.59
C PRO A 63 -10.42 10.49 -5.30
N ILE A 64 -9.86 11.32 -4.42
CA ILE A 64 -10.53 11.79 -3.20
C ILE A 64 -11.28 13.07 -3.54
N GLN A 65 -12.58 13.10 -3.21
CA GLN A 65 -13.47 14.24 -3.42
C GLN A 65 -13.38 15.23 -2.26
N ASP A 66 -13.89 16.45 -2.44
CA ASP A 66 -13.87 17.50 -1.42
C ASP A 66 -14.61 17.13 -0.12
N ASP A 67 -15.61 16.24 -0.20
CA ASP A 67 -16.31 15.69 0.96
C ASP A 67 -15.59 14.49 1.61
N GLY A 68 -14.43 14.10 1.05
CA GLY A 68 -13.63 12.97 1.49
C GLY A 68 -14.17 11.60 1.08
N SER A 69 -15.19 11.54 0.24
CA SER A 69 -15.58 10.32 -0.47
C SER A 69 -14.56 10.03 -1.59
N VAL A 70 -14.62 8.83 -2.16
CA VAL A 70 -13.76 8.47 -3.30
C VAL A 70 -14.58 8.23 -4.55
N GLY A 71 -14.02 8.60 -5.70
CA GLY A 71 -14.59 8.33 -7.01
C GLY A 71 -14.23 6.94 -7.54
N GLU A 72 -14.53 6.69 -8.81
CA GLU A 72 -14.15 5.45 -9.50
C GLU A 72 -12.63 5.30 -9.53
N TYR A 73 -12.16 4.07 -9.29
CA TYR A 73 -10.73 3.78 -9.26
C TYR A 73 -10.14 3.53 -10.65
N GLU A 74 -8.89 3.84 -10.76
CA GLU A 74 -8.01 3.38 -11.84
C GLU A 74 -7.12 2.24 -11.33
N ILE A 75 -6.55 1.46 -12.25
CA ILE A 75 -5.62 0.37 -11.95
C ILE A 75 -4.22 0.75 -12.47
N PRO A 76 -3.40 1.48 -11.70
CA PRO A 76 -2.03 1.78 -12.08
C PRO A 76 -1.20 0.52 -12.35
N HIS A 77 -1.34 -0.52 -11.51
CA HIS A 77 -0.61 -1.76 -11.70
C HIS A 77 -1.45 -2.98 -11.35
N ASN A 78 -1.29 -4.07 -12.13
CA ASN A 78 -1.94 -5.35 -11.90
C ASN A 78 -0.90 -6.45 -11.75
N PHE A 79 -0.86 -7.10 -10.59
CA PHE A 79 0.07 -8.18 -10.28
C PHE A 79 -0.43 -9.57 -10.71
N TYR A 80 -1.69 -9.68 -11.13
CA TYR A 80 -2.26 -10.97 -11.53
C TYR A 80 -1.38 -11.67 -12.60
N PRO A 81 -1.14 -12.99 -12.51
CA PRO A 81 -1.70 -13.95 -11.55
C PRO A 81 -0.88 -14.10 -10.25
N HIS A 82 0.11 -13.25 -10.02
CA HIS A 82 1.03 -13.35 -8.89
C HIS A 82 0.51 -12.60 -7.67
N ARG A 83 1.10 -12.83 -6.49
CA ARG A 83 0.74 -12.11 -5.28
C ARG A 83 1.08 -10.63 -5.42
N GLY A 84 0.11 -9.78 -5.10
CA GLY A 84 0.24 -8.34 -5.13
C GLY A 84 0.94 -7.75 -3.90
N ILE A 85 0.66 -6.48 -3.67
CA ILE A 85 1.25 -5.69 -2.58
C ILE A 85 0.62 -6.08 -1.25
N ASP A 86 1.45 -6.19 -0.21
CA ASP A 86 1.07 -6.25 1.19
C ASP A 86 1.11 -4.83 1.79
N GLY A 87 2.25 -4.36 2.26
CA GLY A 87 2.46 -2.99 2.71
C GLY A 87 3.19 -2.13 1.70
N MET A 88 3.05 -0.80 1.81
CA MET A 88 3.70 0.14 0.90
C MET A 88 3.92 1.51 1.54
N ARG A 89 4.88 2.30 0.99
CA ARG A 89 5.21 3.67 1.40
C ARG A 89 5.56 4.52 0.19
N PHE A 90 5.41 5.85 0.32
CA PHE A 90 5.96 6.78 -0.65
C PHE A 90 7.43 7.10 -0.37
N ASP A 91 8.22 7.25 -1.43
CA ASP A 91 9.46 8.01 -1.38
C ASP A 91 9.20 9.52 -1.56
N GLU A 92 10.22 10.36 -1.40
CA GLU A 92 10.08 11.82 -1.50
C GLU A 92 9.68 12.32 -2.89
N ASP A 93 9.93 11.51 -3.94
CA ASP A 93 9.53 11.79 -5.32
C ASP A 93 8.08 11.36 -5.63
N GLY A 94 7.37 10.78 -4.64
CA GLY A 94 6.02 10.29 -4.77
C GLY A 94 5.92 8.90 -5.41
N ASN A 95 7.03 8.17 -5.59
CA ASN A 95 6.98 6.79 -6.03
C ASN A 95 6.54 5.88 -4.89
N ILE A 96 5.92 4.76 -5.26
CA ILE A 96 5.40 3.77 -4.31
C ILE A 96 6.43 2.67 -4.13
N VAL A 97 7.02 2.58 -2.93
CA VAL A 97 7.87 1.47 -2.51
C VAL A 97 6.98 0.42 -1.86
N ALA A 98 6.92 -0.77 -2.45
CA ALA A 98 5.91 -1.78 -2.13
C ALA A 98 6.53 -3.14 -1.83
N SER A 99 6.10 -3.74 -0.73
CA SER A 99 6.39 -5.13 -0.36
C SER A 99 5.42 -6.05 -1.10
N ALA A 100 5.90 -6.89 -2.02
CA ALA A 100 5.03 -7.73 -2.84
C ALA A 100 5.66 -9.09 -3.18
N GLY A 101 4.86 -9.97 -3.78
CA GLY A 101 5.33 -11.26 -4.25
C GLY A 101 5.31 -12.36 -3.18
N TRP A 102 5.66 -13.57 -3.60
CA TRP A 102 5.58 -14.75 -2.76
C TRP A 102 6.60 -15.80 -3.21
N THR A 103 7.20 -16.51 -2.25
CA THR A 103 8.18 -17.58 -2.50
C THR A 103 7.63 -18.74 -3.33
N GLN A 104 6.31 -18.94 -3.39
CA GLN A 104 5.67 -20.07 -4.07
C GLN A 104 5.08 -19.70 -5.44
N SER A 105 5.19 -18.46 -5.89
CA SER A 105 4.64 -18.07 -7.18
C SER A 105 5.30 -16.81 -7.77
N GLY A 106 5.28 -16.73 -9.09
CA GLY A 106 5.73 -15.57 -9.85
C GLY A 106 7.22 -15.32 -9.79
N PRO A 107 7.63 -14.05 -9.88
CA PRO A 107 9.04 -13.67 -9.81
C PRO A 107 9.64 -13.80 -8.40
N GLY A 108 8.85 -14.18 -7.42
CA GLY A 108 9.27 -14.30 -6.02
C GLY A 108 8.99 -13.05 -5.18
N PRO A 109 9.39 -13.11 -3.90
CA PRO A 109 9.28 -11.98 -2.98
C PRO A 109 10.17 -10.82 -3.40
N MET A 110 9.66 -9.59 -3.32
CA MET A 110 10.34 -8.45 -3.91
C MET A 110 9.90 -7.12 -3.28
N ILE A 111 10.80 -6.17 -3.23
CA ILE A 111 10.47 -4.77 -3.05
C ILE A 111 10.39 -4.14 -4.43
N TYR A 112 9.19 -3.67 -4.79
CA TYR A 112 8.94 -2.93 -6.01
C TYR A 112 9.05 -1.43 -5.75
N VAL A 113 9.55 -0.70 -6.72
CA VAL A 113 9.39 0.75 -6.81
C VAL A 113 8.54 1.06 -8.04
N LEU A 114 7.38 1.65 -7.81
CA LEU A 114 6.41 1.97 -8.86
C LEU A 114 6.25 3.50 -8.96
N SER A 115 6.13 4.02 -10.17
CA SER A 115 5.66 5.40 -10.32
C SER A 115 4.19 5.52 -9.87
N PRO A 116 3.67 6.74 -9.62
CA PRO A 116 2.26 6.95 -9.32
C PRO A 116 1.28 6.38 -10.36
N GLU A 117 1.73 6.26 -11.63
CA GLU A 117 0.96 5.67 -12.74
C GLU A 117 1.16 4.14 -12.85
N GLY A 118 1.92 3.52 -11.92
CA GLY A 118 2.11 2.08 -11.82
C GLY A 118 3.19 1.49 -12.71
N ARG A 119 4.04 2.32 -13.34
CA ARG A 119 5.21 1.82 -14.05
C ARG A 119 6.24 1.30 -13.05
N VAL A 120 6.74 0.08 -13.25
CA VAL A 120 7.85 -0.47 -12.48
C VAL A 120 9.12 0.31 -12.81
N LEU A 121 9.68 0.97 -11.80
CA LEU A 121 10.94 1.74 -11.89
C LEU A 121 12.12 0.90 -11.46
N ASP A 122 11.91 0.07 -10.43
CA ASP A 122 12.95 -0.78 -9.86
C ASP A 122 12.35 -2.00 -9.16
N THR A 123 13.14 -3.07 -9.01
CA THR A 123 12.78 -4.28 -8.28
C THR A 123 13.97 -4.82 -7.52
N ASN A 124 13.79 -5.10 -6.22
CA ASN A 124 14.82 -5.63 -5.35
C ASN A 124 14.34 -6.95 -4.73
N PRO A 125 14.88 -8.12 -5.19
CA PRO A 125 14.52 -9.40 -4.62
C PRO A 125 14.89 -9.51 -3.14
N ILE A 126 14.04 -10.19 -2.37
CA ILE A 126 14.25 -10.51 -0.97
C ILE A 126 13.97 -12.00 -0.74
N GLU A 127 14.62 -12.62 0.23
CA GLU A 127 14.55 -14.07 0.41
C GLU A 127 13.21 -14.58 0.96
N ILE A 128 12.56 -13.77 1.79
CA ILE A 128 11.32 -14.12 2.52
C ILE A 128 10.20 -13.17 2.07
N ASN A 129 8.95 -13.65 2.12
CA ASN A 129 7.79 -12.84 1.76
C ASN A 129 7.73 -11.56 2.58
N PRO A 130 7.94 -10.37 1.96
CA PRO A 130 7.86 -9.12 2.68
C PRO A 130 6.39 -8.79 2.98
N THR A 131 6.14 -8.23 4.17
CA THR A 131 4.79 -7.89 4.62
C THR A 131 4.56 -6.39 4.69
N ASN A 132 5.59 -5.61 5.06
CA ASN A 132 5.49 -4.16 5.10
C ASN A 132 6.87 -3.54 4.96
N CYS A 133 6.93 -2.24 4.65
CA CYS A 133 8.17 -1.48 4.61
C CYS A 133 7.97 -0.06 5.16
N CYS A 134 9.08 0.54 5.62
CA CYS A 134 9.10 1.90 6.13
C CYS A 134 10.49 2.48 5.96
N PHE A 135 10.58 3.74 5.58
CA PHE A 135 11.83 4.48 5.63
C PHE A 135 12.11 4.96 7.05
N GLY A 136 13.37 4.93 7.47
CA GLY A 136 13.81 5.30 8.78
C GLY A 136 15.20 5.94 8.79
N ASP A 137 15.76 6.07 9.99
CA ASP A 137 16.91 6.88 10.36
C ASP A 137 16.65 8.39 10.16
N GLU A 138 17.56 9.24 10.63
CA GLU A 138 17.41 10.71 10.58
C GLU A 138 17.28 11.25 9.16
N ASP A 139 17.93 10.60 8.20
CA ASP A 139 17.95 11.02 6.80
C ASP A 139 16.85 10.36 5.95
N LEU A 140 16.08 9.40 6.53
CA LEU A 140 15.03 8.62 5.86
C LEU A 140 15.52 7.85 4.63
N GLN A 141 16.79 7.44 4.60
CA GLN A 141 17.39 6.69 3.50
C GLN A 141 17.66 5.22 3.85
N THR A 142 17.21 4.75 4.99
CA THR A 142 17.23 3.32 5.34
C THR A 142 15.84 2.74 5.19
N LEU A 143 15.67 1.79 4.30
CA LEU A 143 14.43 1.04 4.15
C LEU A 143 14.45 -0.14 5.14
N TYR A 144 13.47 -0.21 6.00
CA TYR A 144 13.18 -1.33 6.89
C TYR A 144 12.03 -2.15 6.30
N VAL A 145 12.18 -3.47 6.31
CA VAL A 145 11.19 -4.39 5.73
C VAL A 145 10.89 -5.50 6.73
N THR A 146 9.62 -5.66 7.09
CA THR A 146 9.14 -6.81 7.85
C THR A 146 8.81 -7.97 6.92
N ALA A 147 9.02 -9.21 7.36
CA ALA A 147 8.75 -10.40 6.60
C ALA A 147 7.85 -11.40 7.36
N SER A 148 7.26 -12.35 6.62
CA SER A 148 6.25 -13.27 7.13
C SER A 148 6.75 -14.30 8.15
N ASP A 149 8.06 -14.48 8.26
CA ASP A 149 8.70 -15.35 9.26
C ASP A 149 9.06 -14.63 10.56
N GLY A 150 8.75 -13.32 10.68
CA GLY A 150 9.11 -12.47 11.80
C GLY A 150 10.45 -11.74 11.64
N SER A 151 11.15 -11.93 10.53
CA SER A 151 12.40 -11.21 10.25
C SER A 151 12.15 -9.72 10.00
N LEU A 152 13.15 -8.91 10.38
CA LEU A 152 13.25 -7.50 10.06
C LEU A 152 14.54 -7.27 9.27
N PHE A 153 14.41 -6.88 8.03
CA PHE A 153 15.51 -6.50 7.15
C PHE A 153 15.71 -4.98 7.15
N ARG A 154 16.91 -4.56 6.82
CA ARG A 154 17.21 -3.16 6.52
C ARG A 154 18.22 -3.04 5.39
N ALA A 155 18.05 -2.01 4.55
CA ALA A 155 18.99 -1.69 3.50
C ALA A 155 19.15 -0.17 3.36
N ARG A 156 20.36 0.30 3.09
CA ARG A 156 20.55 1.69 2.64
C ARG A 156 20.11 1.81 1.19
N THR A 157 19.41 2.89 0.89
CA THR A 157 18.89 3.18 -0.43
C THR A 157 19.38 4.56 -0.90
N ASP A 158 19.33 4.79 -2.18
CA ASP A 158 19.49 6.11 -2.82
C ASP A 158 18.17 6.92 -2.80
N ARG A 159 17.08 6.28 -2.35
CA ARG A 159 15.75 6.90 -2.18
C ARG A 159 15.57 7.38 -0.76
N LYS A 160 14.82 8.45 -0.62
CA LYS A 160 14.45 9.00 0.67
C LYS A 160 12.95 8.90 0.88
N GLY A 161 12.55 8.49 2.08
CA GLY A 161 11.15 8.37 2.43
C GLY A 161 10.45 9.72 2.50
N MET A 162 9.18 9.73 2.08
CA MET A 162 8.32 10.89 2.25
C MET A 162 7.99 11.08 3.74
N VAL A 163 8.13 12.30 4.25
CA VAL A 163 7.63 12.66 5.58
C VAL A 163 6.11 12.78 5.49
N VAL A 164 5.39 11.85 6.13
CA VAL A 164 3.92 11.90 6.19
C VAL A 164 3.51 12.73 7.40
N GLY A 165 2.84 13.86 7.14
CA GLY A 165 2.12 14.61 8.18
C GLY A 165 2.99 15.48 9.08
N GLN A 166 3.44 16.62 8.56
CA GLN A 166 3.43 17.85 9.37
C GLN A 166 2.15 18.62 8.97
N VAL A 167 1.09 18.35 9.71
CA VAL A 167 -0.12 19.18 9.68
C VAL A 167 0.07 20.32 10.66
#